data_04587086aebffd16b996c3dd853e1499
#
_entry.id   04587086aebffd16b996c3dd853e1499
#
_cell.length_a   1.000
_cell.length_b   1.000
_cell.length_c   1.000
_cell.angle_alpha   90.00
_cell.angle_beta   90.00
_cell.angle_gamma   90.00
#
_symmetry.space_group_name_H-M   'P 1'
#
loop_
_entity.id
_entity.type
_entity.pdbx_description
1 polymer ?
#
loop_
_entity_poly.entity_id
_entity_poly.type
_entity_poly.pdbx_seq_one_letter_code
_entity_poly.pdbx_strand_id
1 'polypeptide(L)'
;MRLLHRDGRGLLKQIKNIMRGEDNFITVLSCSIWNKEKSEEIEEVIKNNLDWDYVLGKSRKEGVSSLIYYCLKKFELQKYLSFKTLKTLEEAYYKNSLRNIIMISETKKVLESFKKEGIESIILKGVFLAEKIYRNIALREMTDVDILIRRKDVKKANRILNSLGYPTPKYYEDLLKISSSLNTLMYKGNIRIHLHWHLINSTWPLNFLVEEISIERIFEYAKPIKIDTLDTLTLSNEHLLIYLSYHLFNHSFDRLILLVDILGLLNSYSIDWNFVIEEAKRFKLSFILYYVLSFISQKKEEKVPYLERLKPSKSYLKKLPPSSFTSYFIYLLLQKGFKKKIKFLINTIFPSPCVVAHSFSISPKEVTKAHYFFRLIKPFLKFF
;
A
#
# COMPACT_ATOMS: atom_id res chain seq x y z
N MET A 1 -17.35 -14.50 -13.15
CA MET A 1 -15.98 -14.52 -13.70
C MET A 1 -15.77 -13.70 -14.98
N ARG A 2 -16.82 -13.18 -15.64
CA ARG A 2 -16.72 -12.30 -16.85
C ARG A 2 -16.93 -10.80 -16.59
N LEU A 3 -17.03 -10.37 -15.32
CA LEU A 3 -17.50 -9.01 -14.95
C LEU A 3 -16.41 -7.93 -14.89
N LEU A 4 -15.15 -8.29 -14.94
CA LEU A 4 -14.03 -7.32 -14.95
C LEU A 4 -13.43 -7.11 -16.35
N HIS A 5 -13.87 -7.85 -17.38
CA HIS A 5 -13.31 -7.83 -18.73
C HIS A 5 -13.94 -6.81 -19.70
N ARG A 6 -15.01 -6.13 -19.31
CA ARG A 6 -15.64 -5.10 -20.17
C ARG A 6 -15.55 -3.73 -19.52
N ASP A 7 -14.76 -2.89 -20.16
CA ASP A 7 -14.68 -1.45 -20.09
C ASP A 7 -14.05 -0.77 -18.85
N GLY A 8 -12.75 -0.56 -18.93
CA GLY A 8 -12.09 0.54 -18.23
C GLY A 8 -12.66 1.94 -18.59
N ARG A 9 -13.60 2.01 -19.53
CA ARG A 9 -14.23 3.23 -20.04
C ARG A 9 -15.09 3.99 -19.03
N GLY A 10 -15.79 3.30 -18.13
CA GLY A 10 -16.65 3.96 -17.13
C GLY A 10 -15.88 4.67 -16.00
N LEU A 11 -14.68 4.18 -15.65
CA LEU A 11 -13.79 4.78 -14.64
C LEU A 11 -13.33 6.19 -15.06
N LEU A 12 -13.26 6.44 -16.34
CA LEU A 12 -12.63 7.59 -16.97
C LEU A 12 -13.53 8.81 -17.11
N LYS A 13 -14.84 8.59 -17.30
CA LYS A 13 -15.77 9.70 -17.61
C LYS A 13 -16.02 10.68 -16.45
N GLN A 14 -15.94 10.25 -15.19
CA GLN A 14 -16.22 11.12 -14.03
C GLN A 14 -14.99 11.79 -13.40
N ILE A 15 -13.75 11.28 -13.65
CA ILE A 15 -12.53 12.01 -13.28
C ILE A 15 -12.35 13.22 -14.20
N LYS A 16 -12.83 13.15 -15.43
CA LYS A 16 -12.69 14.20 -16.45
C LYS A 16 -13.13 15.60 -16.03
N ASN A 17 -14.08 15.73 -15.13
CA ASN A 17 -14.68 17.04 -14.81
C ASN A 17 -13.94 17.82 -13.71
N ILE A 18 -12.91 17.23 -13.04
CA ILE A 18 -12.24 17.85 -11.87
C ILE A 18 -10.70 17.74 -11.95
N MET A 19 -10.16 16.86 -12.79
CA MET A 19 -8.72 16.58 -12.86
C MET A 19 -8.11 17.19 -14.13
N ARG A 20 -6.85 17.62 -14.02
CA ARG A 20 -6.01 17.99 -15.16
C ARG A 20 -5.94 16.83 -16.17
N GLY A 21 -5.89 17.11 -17.47
CA GLY A 21 -5.84 16.08 -18.52
C GLY A 21 -4.71 15.07 -18.33
N GLU A 22 -3.57 15.54 -17.85
CA GLU A 22 -2.39 14.73 -17.53
C GLU A 22 -2.61 13.74 -16.38
N ASP A 23 -3.33 14.15 -15.31
CA ASP A 23 -3.66 13.26 -14.19
C ASP A 23 -4.59 12.13 -14.66
N ASN A 24 -5.55 12.46 -15.52
CA ASN A 24 -6.41 11.46 -16.16
C ASN A 24 -5.59 10.50 -17.02
N PHE A 25 -4.72 11.01 -17.87
CA PHE A 25 -3.83 10.21 -18.72
C PHE A 25 -2.98 9.24 -17.90
N ILE A 26 -2.30 9.74 -16.84
CA ILE A 26 -1.47 8.92 -15.92
C ILE A 26 -2.30 7.80 -15.32
N THR A 27 -3.49 8.13 -14.79
CA THR A 27 -4.37 7.16 -14.14
C THR A 27 -4.84 6.08 -15.10
N VAL A 28 -5.35 6.50 -16.26
CA VAL A 28 -5.90 5.58 -17.28
C VAL A 28 -4.84 4.65 -17.80
N LEU A 29 -3.71 5.21 -18.20
CA LEU A 29 -2.62 4.43 -18.79
C LEU A 29 -2.06 3.43 -17.77
N SER A 30 -1.87 3.85 -16.50
CA SER A 30 -1.38 2.96 -15.45
C SER A 30 -2.36 1.82 -15.13
N CYS A 31 -3.67 2.07 -15.15
CA CYS A 31 -4.68 1.05 -14.92
C CYS A 31 -4.92 0.13 -16.13
N SER A 32 -4.41 0.48 -17.30
CA SER A 32 -4.58 -0.30 -18.54
C SER A 32 -3.55 -1.40 -18.74
N ILE A 33 -2.66 -1.62 -17.78
CA ILE A 33 -1.57 -2.60 -17.88
C ILE A 33 -2.08 -4.02 -18.20
N TRP A 34 -3.26 -4.41 -17.70
CA TRP A 34 -3.87 -5.71 -17.97
C TRP A 34 -4.81 -5.74 -19.18
N ASN A 35 -5.07 -4.59 -19.82
CA ASN A 35 -5.91 -4.54 -21.00
C ASN A 35 -5.15 -5.13 -22.21
N LYS A 36 -5.88 -5.83 -23.09
CA LYS A 36 -5.29 -6.36 -24.32
C LYS A 36 -5.07 -5.27 -25.37
N GLU A 37 -5.99 -4.33 -25.42
CA GLU A 37 -6.01 -3.26 -26.42
C GLU A 37 -5.94 -1.89 -25.76
N LYS A 38 -5.40 -0.91 -26.49
CA LYS A 38 -5.44 0.49 -26.07
C LYS A 38 -6.88 1.00 -26.15
N SER A 39 -7.25 1.92 -25.25
CA SER A 39 -8.48 2.66 -25.43
C SER A 39 -8.24 3.80 -26.42
N GLU A 40 -9.23 4.08 -27.29
CA GLU A 40 -9.21 5.22 -28.21
C GLU A 40 -8.99 6.54 -27.47
N GLU A 41 -9.55 6.63 -26.27
CA GLU A 41 -9.41 7.78 -25.38
C GLU A 41 -7.95 8.08 -24.98
N ILE A 42 -7.12 7.06 -24.74
CA ILE A 42 -5.70 7.26 -24.40
C ILE A 42 -4.98 7.87 -25.62
N GLU A 43 -5.29 7.38 -26.81
CA GLU A 43 -4.66 7.91 -28.02
C GLU A 43 -5.09 9.33 -28.34
N GLU A 44 -6.35 9.67 -28.11
CA GLU A 44 -6.87 11.03 -28.25
C GLU A 44 -6.18 12.01 -27.30
N VAL A 45 -6.07 11.61 -26.00
CA VAL A 45 -5.46 12.47 -24.97
C VAL A 45 -3.97 12.71 -25.26
N ILE A 46 -3.21 11.69 -25.70
CA ILE A 46 -1.77 11.85 -25.97
C ILE A 46 -1.49 12.74 -27.16
N LYS A 47 -2.42 12.83 -28.14
CA LYS A 47 -2.32 13.74 -29.28
C LYS A 47 -2.55 15.22 -28.93
N ASN A 48 -3.19 15.50 -27.78
CA ASN A 48 -3.57 16.83 -27.33
C ASN A 48 -2.51 17.52 -26.45
N ASN A 49 -1.24 17.56 -26.89
CA ASN A 49 -0.14 18.31 -26.28
C ASN A 49 -0.10 18.25 -24.74
N LEU A 50 0.16 17.06 -24.17
CA LEU A 50 0.37 16.89 -22.74
C LEU A 50 1.63 17.64 -22.26
N ASP A 51 1.55 18.24 -21.07
CA ASP A 51 2.72 18.71 -20.33
C ASP A 51 3.53 17.51 -19.82
N TRP A 52 4.51 17.07 -20.62
CA TRP A 52 5.32 15.90 -20.29
C TRP A 52 6.22 16.09 -19.07
N ASP A 53 6.64 17.30 -18.76
CA ASP A 53 7.41 17.56 -17.54
C ASP A 53 6.53 17.32 -16.29
N TYR A 54 5.28 17.76 -16.35
CA TYR A 54 4.29 17.42 -15.32
C TYR A 54 4.04 15.92 -15.25
N VAL A 55 3.80 15.25 -16.40
CA VAL A 55 3.57 13.79 -16.44
C VAL A 55 4.73 13.02 -15.82
N LEU A 56 5.98 13.36 -16.15
CA LEU A 56 7.19 12.74 -15.61
C LEU A 56 7.30 12.96 -14.08
N GLY A 57 7.10 14.19 -13.63
CA GLY A 57 7.14 14.53 -12.20
C GLY A 57 6.06 13.83 -11.40
N LYS A 58 4.83 13.88 -11.89
CA LYS A 58 3.65 13.26 -11.26
C LYS A 58 3.75 11.74 -11.24
N SER A 59 4.07 11.10 -12.36
CA SER A 59 4.20 9.64 -12.44
C SER A 59 5.25 9.09 -11.48
N ARG A 60 6.35 9.81 -11.27
CA ARG A 60 7.38 9.47 -10.29
C ARG A 60 6.84 9.56 -8.86
N LYS A 61 6.12 10.63 -8.53
CA LYS A 61 5.47 10.80 -7.21
C LYS A 61 4.45 9.70 -6.95
N GLU A 62 3.68 9.32 -7.95
CA GLU A 62 2.63 8.30 -7.89
C GLU A 62 3.18 6.85 -7.92
N GLY A 63 4.49 6.66 -8.21
CA GLY A 63 5.15 5.36 -8.29
C GLY A 63 4.76 4.54 -9.52
N VAL A 64 4.40 5.21 -10.62
CA VAL A 64 3.87 4.56 -11.84
C VAL A 64 4.68 4.84 -13.10
N SER A 65 5.87 5.47 -13.00
CA SER A 65 6.69 5.79 -14.17
C SER A 65 7.00 4.57 -15.04
N SER A 66 7.34 3.44 -14.39
CA SER A 66 7.61 2.17 -15.07
C SER A 66 6.37 1.61 -15.78
N LEU A 67 5.19 1.77 -15.17
CA LEU A 67 3.92 1.35 -15.78
C LEU A 67 3.61 2.17 -17.02
N ILE A 68 3.80 3.49 -16.93
CA ILE A 68 3.60 4.40 -18.07
C ILE A 68 4.52 4.02 -19.23
N TYR A 69 5.83 3.85 -18.97
CA TYR A 69 6.76 3.40 -20.01
C TYR A 69 6.30 2.11 -20.68
N TYR A 70 5.99 1.11 -19.87
CA TYR A 70 5.54 -0.20 -20.37
C TYR A 70 4.27 -0.09 -21.23
N CYS A 71 3.25 0.62 -20.74
CA CYS A 71 1.99 0.78 -21.47
C CYS A 71 2.16 1.59 -22.76
N LEU A 72 3.00 2.63 -22.76
CA LEU A 72 3.36 3.38 -23.99
C LEU A 72 3.98 2.46 -25.02
N LYS A 73 4.90 1.57 -24.63
CA LYS A 73 5.51 0.58 -25.54
C LYS A 73 4.49 -0.47 -25.99
N LYS A 74 3.73 -1.03 -25.05
CA LYS A 74 2.72 -2.07 -25.29
C LYS A 74 1.64 -1.64 -26.30
N PHE A 75 1.24 -0.36 -26.24
CA PHE A 75 0.18 0.20 -27.09
C PHE A 75 0.71 1.03 -28.28
N GLU A 76 2.03 0.98 -28.53
CA GLU A 76 2.71 1.69 -29.64
C GLU A 76 2.50 3.22 -29.63
N LEU A 77 2.37 3.78 -28.42
CA LEU A 77 2.14 5.21 -28.20
C LEU A 77 3.44 6.03 -28.09
N GLN A 78 4.62 5.39 -28.01
CA GLN A 78 5.92 6.05 -27.89
C GLN A 78 6.22 7.00 -29.06
N LYS A 79 5.58 6.82 -30.20
CA LYS A 79 5.71 7.68 -31.39
C LYS A 79 5.24 9.11 -31.18
N TYR A 80 4.43 9.36 -30.14
CA TYR A 80 3.94 10.69 -29.80
C TYR A 80 4.85 11.43 -28.81
N LEU A 81 5.96 10.83 -28.36
CA LEU A 81 6.87 11.39 -27.38
C LEU A 81 8.15 11.92 -28.01
N SER A 82 8.72 12.95 -27.38
CA SER A 82 10.10 13.32 -27.70
C SER A 82 11.07 12.21 -27.26
N PHE A 83 12.21 12.11 -27.95
CA PHE A 83 13.27 11.18 -27.57
C PHE A 83 13.69 11.34 -26.09
N LYS A 84 13.81 12.58 -25.60
CA LYS A 84 14.17 12.91 -24.22
C LYS A 84 13.17 12.35 -23.23
N THR A 85 11.88 12.55 -23.46
CA THR A 85 10.79 12.08 -22.59
C THR A 85 10.78 10.56 -22.53
N LEU A 86 10.84 9.90 -23.69
CA LEU A 86 10.85 8.44 -23.77
C LEU A 86 12.05 7.85 -23.01
N LYS A 87 13.26 8.42 -23.24
CA LYS A 87 14.48 8.00 -22.56
C LYS A 87 14.40 8.15 -21.05
N THR A 88 13.81 9.23 -20.54
CA THR A 88 13.62 9.45 -19.09
C THR A 88 12.73 8.37 -18.47
N LEU A 89 11.64 7.97 -19.14
CA LEU A 89 10.76 6.89 -18.70
C LEU A 89 11.45 5.52 -18.77
N GLU A 90 12.22 5.29 -19.82
CA GLU A 90 13.02 4.08 -20.01
C GLU A 90 14.05 3.89 -18.91
N GLU A 91 14.80 4.93 -18.59
CA GLU A 91 15.77 4.94 -17.48
C GLU A 91 15.09 4.64 -16.14
N ALA A 92 13.91 5.21 -15.88
CA ALA A 92 13.14 4.93 -14.68
C ALA A 92 12.73 3.44 -14.61
N TYR A 93 12.29 2.85 -15.73
CA TYR A 93 11.93 1.45 -15.83
C TYR A 93 13.11 0.51 -15.54
N TYR A 94 14.26 0.71 -16.20
CA TYR A 94 15.44 -0.14 -15.96
C TYR A 94 16.05 0.05 -14.57
N LYS A 95 16.07 1.28 -14.05
CA LYS A 95 16.51 1.56 -12.68
C LYS A 95 15.63 0.86 -11.66
N ASN A 96 14.31 0.86 -11.87
CA ASN A 96 13.38 0.13 -11.01
C ASN A 96 13.58 -1.39 -11.10
N SER A 97 13.78 -1.92 -12.32
CA SER A 97 14.10 -3.34 -12.54
C SER A 97 15.32 -3.78 -11.74
N LEU A 98 16.42 -3.04 -11.88
CA LEU A 98 17.67 -3.34 -11.19
C LEU A 98 17.52 -3.30 -9.66
N ARG A 99 16.85 -2.25 -9.16
CA ARG A 99 16.53 -2.13 -7.73
C ARG A 99 15.73 -3.32 -7.22
N ASN A 100 14.70 -3.73 -7.96
CA ASN A 100 13.83 -4.82 -7.56
C ASN A 100 14.55 -6.17 -7.58
N ILE A 101 15.46 -6.42 -8.53
CA ILE A 101 16.33 -7.61 -8.53
C ILE A 101 17.14 -7.68 -7.23
N ILE A 102 17.76 -6.58 -6.83
CA ILE A 102 18.54 -6.51 -5.60
C ILE A 102 17.66 -6.76 -4.37
N MET A 103 16.46 -6.12 -4.33
CA MET A 103 15.52 -6.29 -3.22
C MET A 103 15.02 -7.74 -3.11
N ILE A 104 14.70 -8.39 -4.21
CA ILE A 104 14.28 -9.80 -4.24
C ILE A 104 15.42 -10.71 -3.75
N SER A 105 16.65 -10.48 -4.22
CA SER A 105 17.84 -11.25 -3.79
C SER A 105 18.06 -11.11 -2.27
N GLU A 106 18.00 -9.90 -1.71
CA GLU A 106 18.14 -9.71 -0.26
C GLU A 106 16.96 -10.30 0.52
N THR A 107 15.75 -10.21 -0.03
CA THR A 107 14.56 -10.87 0.56
C THR A 107 14.79 -12.38 0.71
N LYS A 108 15.31 -13.03 -0.33
CA LYS A 108 15.62 -14.48 -0.28
C LYS A 108 16.59 -14.81 0.84
N LYS A 109 17.69 -14.07 0.96
CA LYS A 109 18.70 -14.28 2.04
C LYS A 109 18.07 -14.19 3.43
N VAL A 110 17.19 -13.20 3.64
CA VAL A 110 16.49 -13.02 4.92
C VAL A 110 15.55 -14.19 5.18
N LEU A 111 14.72 -14.57 4.21
CA LEU A 111 13.74 -15.65 4.37
C LEU A 111 14.41 -17.01 4.56
N GLU A 112 15.50 -17.30 3.84
CA GLU A 112 16.31 -18.52 4.03
C GLU A 112 16.89 -18.59 5.43
N SER A 113 17.39 -17.48 5.95
CA SER A 113 17.91 -17.39 7.32
C SER A 113 16.82 -17.57 8.35
N PHE A 114 15.63 -16.99 8.13
CA PHE A 114 14.47 -17.20 8.98
C PHE A 114 14.03 -18.67 8.99
N LYS A 115 13.93 -19.29 7.80
CA LYS A 115 13.54 -20.69 7.65
C LYS A 115 14.51 -21.63 8.37
N LYS A 116 15.84 -21.43 8.23
CA LYS A 116 16.88 -22.21 8.94
C LYS A 116 16.71 -22.17 10.46
N GLU A 117 16.23 -21.06 10.96
CA GLU A 117 16.02 -20.81 12.37
C GLU A 117 14.58 -21.10 12.83
N GLY A 118 13.75 -21.71 11.97
CA GLY A 118 12.38 -22.09 12.32
C GLY A 118 11.41 -20.90 12.50
N ILE A 119 11.74 -19.74 11.90
CA ILE A 119 10.85 -18.58 11.89
C ILE A 119 9.97 -18.66 10.66
N GLU A 120 8.67 -18.90 10.88
CA GLU A 120 7.67 -18.81 9.83
C GLU A 120 7.39 -17.34 9.47
N SER A 121 7.36 -17.02 8.18
CA SER A 121 7.23 -15.65 7.71
C SER A 121 6.32 -15.53 6.50
N ILE A 122 5.60 -14.42 6.40
CA ILE A 122 4.70 -14.09 5.30
C ILE A 122 5.23 -12.84 4.57
N ILE A 123 5.37 -12.92 3.24
CA ILE A 123 5.58 -11.73 2.40
C ILE A 123 4.24 -11.01 2.22
N LEU A 124 4.17 -9.74 2.63
CA LEU A 124 2.90 -9.01 2.67
C LEU A 124 2.49 -8.40 1.32
N LYS A 125 3.38 -7.72 0.65
CA LYS A 125 3.08 -6.96 -0.59
C LYS A 125 4.31 -6.92 -1.52
N GLY A 126 4.82 -5.78 -1.87
CA GLY A 126 6.01 -5.49 -2.67
C GLY A 126 6.48 -6.59 -3.61
N VAL A 127 7.28 -7.48 -3.08
CA VAL A 127 7.89 -8.60 -3.83
C VAL A 127 6.83 -9.53 -4.40
N PHE A 128 5.83 -9.93 -3.59
CA PHE A 128 4.73 -10.77 -4.07
C PHE A 128 3.99 -10.14 -5.25
N LEU A 129 3.62 -8.86 -5.12
CA LEU A 129 2.90 -8.15 -6.17
C LEU A 129 3.73 -8.05 -7.44
N ALA A 130 4.99 -7.66 -7.35
CA ALA A 130 5.88 -7.52 -8.51
C ALA A 130 6.01 -8.82 -9.30
N GLU A 131 6.20 -9.97 -8.62
CA GLU A 131 6.38 -11.26 -9.29
C GLU A 131 5.07 -11.92 -9.73
N LYS A 132 4.03 -11.91 -8.88
CA LYS A 132 2.83 -12.75 -9.09
C LYS A 132 1.67 -12.00 -9.73
N ILE A 133 1.54 -10.70 -9.46
CA ILE A 133 0.48 -9.85 -10.01
C ILE A 133 0.96 -9.17 -11.29
N TYR A 134 2.06 -8.43 -11.21
CA TYR A 134 2.59 -7.71 -12.37
C TYR A 134 3.32 -8.62 -13.36
N ARG A 135 3.87 -9.74 -12.88
CA ARG A 135 4.65 -10.72 -13.67
C ARG A 135 5.81 -10.11 -14.45
N ASN A 136 6.19 -8.92 -14.06
CA ASN A 136 7.34 -8.17 -14.54
C ASN A 136 7.81 -7.28 -13.40
N ILE A 137 8.93 -7.64 -12.81
CA ILE A 137 9.48 -6.99 -11.62
C ILE A 137 9.81 -5.51 -11.83
N ALA A 138 10.01 -5.08 -13.08
CA ALA A 138 10.28 -3.68 -13.39
C ALA A 138 9.06 -2.77 -13.23
N LEU A 139 7.84 -3.31 -13.21
CA LEU A 139 6.61 -2.51 -13.28
C LEU A 139 6.18 -1.92 -11.94
N ARG A 140 6.36 -2.67 -10.86
CA ARG A 140 5.95 -2.22 -9.54
C ARG A 140 7.12 -1.61 -8.77
N GLU A 141 7.08 -0.29 -8.58
CA GLU A 141 8.09 0.37 -7.75
C GLU A 141 7.98 -0.07 -6.29
N MET A 142 9.10 -0.55 -5.73
CA MET A 142 9.21 -0.95 -4.33
C MET A 142 10.16 0.00 -3.58
N THR A 143 9.82 0.34 -2.35
CA THR A 143 10.67 1.16 -1.45
C THR A 143 11.23 0.36 -0.30
N ASP A 144 10.55 -0.73 0.06
CA ASP A 144 10.83 -1.60 1.20
C ASP A 144 10.35 -3.02 0.92
N VAL A 145 10.83 -3.94 1.73
CA VAL A 145 10.39 -5.34 1.77
C VAL A 145 9.63 -5.56 3.07
N ASP A 146 8.34 -5.86 2.97
CA ASP A 146 7.48 -6.09 4.12
C ASP A 146 7.39 -7.58 4.44
N ILE A 147 7.86 -7.97 5.61
CA ILE A 147 7.85 -9.36 6.10
C ILE A 147 7.09 -9.41 7.43
N LEU A 148 6.04 -10.23 7.49
CA LEU A 148 5.29 -10.49 8.71
C LEU A 148 5.81 -11.76 9.38
N ILE A 149 6.08 -11.67 10.69
CA ILE A 149 6.42 -12.78 11.56
C ILE A 149 5.54 -12.76 12.80
N ARG A 150 5.53 -13.85 13.58
CA ARG A 150 4.88 -13.83 14.90
C ARG A 150 5.69 -13.02 15.91
N ARG A 151 5.00 -12.35 16.81
CA ARG A 151 5.65 -11.51 17.83
C ARG A 151 6.69 -12.26 18.67
N LYS A 152 6.45 -13.53 18.97
CA LYS A 152 7.38 -14.37 19.73
C LYS A 152 8.76 -14.50 19.07
N ASP A 153 8.82 -14.41 17.74
CA ASP A 153 10.01 -14.60 16.94
C ASP A 153 10.79 -13.31 16.69
N VAL A 154 10.24 -12.15 17.06
CA VAL A 154 10.81 -10.82 16.75
C VAL A 154 12.24 -10.66 17.26
N LYS A 155 12.54 -11.08 18.50
CA LYS A 155 13.91 -10.97 19.05
C LYS A 155 14.90 -11.86 18.29
N LYS A 156 14.47 -13.05 17.88
CA LYS A 156 15.29 -13.99 17.11
C LYS A 156 15.52 -13.46 15.70
N ALA A 157 14.45 -13.00 15.01
CA ALA A 157 14.52 -12.39 13.69
C ALA A 157 15.44 -11.17 13.67
N ASN A 158 15.38 -10.35 14.73
CA ASN A 158 16.23 -9.17 14.84
C ASN A 158 17.73 -9.53 14.94
N ARG A 159 18.09 -10.58 15.69
CA ARG A 159 19.48 -11.08 15.74
C ARG A 159 19.96 -11.54 14.37
N ILE A 160 19.10 -12.24 13.62
CA ILE A 160 19.41 -12.71 12.27
C ILE A 160 19.60 -11.52 11.34
N LEU A 161 18.69 -10.53 11.37
CA LEU A 161 18.80 -9.34 10.53
C LEU A 161 20.07 -8.55 10.84
N ASN A 162 20.46 -8.42 12.10
CA ASN A 162 21.74 -7.80 12.50
C ASN A 162 22.94 -8.55 11.89
N SER A 163 22.97 -9.88 11.93
CA SER A 163 24.06 -10.68 11.33
C SER A 163 24.12 -10.56 9.81
N LEU A 164 22.99 -10.27 9.16
CA LEU A 164 22.89 -10.00 7.73
C LEU A 164 23.24 -8.55 7.35
N GLY A 165 23.61 -7.71 8.33
CA GLY A 165 23.96 -6.32 8.12
C GLY A 165 22.79 -5.33 8.13
N TYR A 166 21.66 -5.70 8.71
CA TYR A 166 20.51 -4.83 8.97
C TYR A 166 20.50 -4.45 10.46
N PRO A 167 21.16 -3.36 10.86
CA PRO A 167 21.32 -3.01 12.27
C PRO A 167 19.99 -2.68 12.93
N THR A 168 19.82 -3.14 14.15
CA THR A 168 18.69 -2.78 14.98
C THR A 168 18.69 -1.30 15.30
N PRO A 169 17.57 -0.58 15.16
CA PRO A 169 17.47 0.80 15.64
C PRO A 169 17.77 0.90 17.15
N LYS A 170 18.52 1.93 17.59
CA LYS A 170 18.92 2.11 18.99
C LYS A 170 17.76 2.09 20.01
N TYR A 171 16.57 2.50 19.58
CA TYR A 171 15.36 2.59 20.40
C TYR A 171 14.47 1.33 20.34
N TYR A 172 14.92 0.28 19.65
CA TYR A 172 14.11 -0.92 19.40
C TYR A 172 13.68 -1.65 20.67
N GLU A 173 14.58 -1.87 21.61
CA GLU A 173 14.28 -2.54 22.88
C GLU A 173 13.22 -1.79 23.70
N ASP A 174 13.25 -0.46 23.69
CA ASP A 174 12.26 0.38 24.35
C ASP A 174 10.91 0.27 23.66
N LEU A 175 10.89 0.21 22.31
CA LEU A 175 9.66 0.04 21.54
C LEU A 175 9.02 -1.33 21.80
N LEU A 176 9.81 -2.40 21.86
CA LEU A 176 9.31 -3.74 22.16
C LEU A 176 8.64 -3.84 23.52
N LYS A 177 9.14 -3.11 24.53
CA LYS A 177 8.58 -3.08 25.89
C LYS A 177 7.21 -2.39 25.93
N ILE A 178 7.00 -1.39 25.11
CA ILE A 178 5.90 -0.43 25.24
C ILE A 178 4.80 -0.67 24.20
N SER A 179 5.12 -1.25 23.03
CA SER A 179 4.16 -1.41 21.94
C SER A 179 3.89 -2.86 21.61
N SER A 180 2.60 -3.15 21.41
CA SER A 180 2.13 -4.47 20.97
C SER A 180 2.28 -4.72 19.47
N SER A 181 2.51 -3.68 18.66
CA SER A 181 2.38 -3.80 17.20
C SER A 181 3.17 -2.77 16.40
N LEU A 182 4.24 -2.19 16.95
CA LEU A 182 5.14 -1.33 16.18
C LEU A 182 5.96 -2.15 15.21
N ASN A 183 5.86 -1.81 13.95
CA ASN A 183 6.68 -2.38 12.89
C ASN A 183 8.05 -1.68 12.87
N THR A 184 9.11 -2.41 12.57
CA THR A 184 10.46 -1.89 12.58
C THR A 184 11.04 -1.85 11.17
N LEU A 185 11.58 -0.71 10.78
CA LEU A 185 12.35 -0.54 9.56
C LEU A 185 13.84 -0.72 9.86
N MET A 186 14.50 -1.60 9.10
CA MET A 186 15.94 -1.85 9.18
C MET A 186 16.58 -1.58 7.82
N TYR A 187 17.79 -1.03 7.81
CA TYR A 187 18.45 -0.55 6.62
C TYR A 187 19.81 -1.23 6.42
N LYS A 188 20.08 -1.65 5.18
CA LYS A 188 21.41 -2.04 4.70
C LYS A 188 21.67 -1.29 3.40
N GLY A 189 22.44 -0.23 3.46
CA GLY A 189 22.57 0.69 2.32
C GLY A 189 21.22 1.25 1.91
N ASN A 190 20.85 1.03 0.64
CA ASN A 190 19.57 1.49 0.08
C ASN A 190 18.42 0.47 0.21
N ILE A 191 18.67 -0.67 0.86
CA ILE A 191 17.66 -1.72 1.04
C ILE A 191 17.01 -1.55 2.41
N ARG A 192 15.69 -1.64 2.43
CA ARG A 192 14.89 -1.48 3.64
C ARG A 192 14.10 -2.76 3.87
N ILE A 193 14.30 -3.38 5.04
CA ILE A 193 13.44 -4.46 5.53
C ILE A 193 12.47 -3.87 6.55
N HIS A 194 11.20 -4.01 6.28
CA HIS A 194 10.14 -3.62 7.19
C HIS A 194 9.61 -4.88 7.88
N LEU A 195 10.10 -5.13 9.07
CA LEU A 195 9.71 -6.29 9.87
C LEU A 195 8.40 -5.97 10.60
N HIS A 196 7.37 -6.72 10.27
CA HIS A 196 6.05 -6.62 10.85
C HIS A 196 5.80 -7.78 11.82
N TRP A 197 5.13 -7.53 12.93
CA TRP A 197 4.51 -8.59 13.75
C TRP A 197 3.01 -8.32 13.95
N HIS A 198 2.48 -7.37 13.17
CA HIS A 198 1.07 -7.11 13.00
C HIS A 198 0.82 -6.40 11.66
N LEU A 199 -0.40 -6.55 11.09
CA LEU A 199 -0.77 -5.89 9.84
C LEU A 199 -1.03 -4.39 10.03
N ILE A 200 -1.50 -3.99 11.21
CA ILE A 200 -1.76 -2.60 11.57
C ILE A 200 -0.59 -2.04 12.35
N ASN A 201 -0.08 -0.90 11.92
CA ASN A 201 0.95 -0.18 12.68
C ASN A 201 0.30 0.64 13.81
N SER A 202 0.66 0.34 15.06
CA SER A 202 0.12 1.03 16.24
C SER A 202 0.81 2.36 16.57
N THR A 203 1.71 2.86 15.72
CA THR A 203 2.27 4.23 15.87
C THR A 203 1.22 5.32 15.75
N TRP A 204 0.03 4.94 15.42
CA TRP A 204 -1.14 5.76 15.24
C TRP A 204 -2.20 5.40 16.30
N PRO A 205 -3.20 6.23 16.59
CA PRO A 205 -4.26 5.88 17.52
C PRO A 205 -5.19 4.76 17.01
N LEU A 206 -4.62 3.77 16.33
CA LEU A 206 -5.31 2.61 15.72
C LEU A 206 -5.23 1.35 16.59
N ASN A 207 -4.80 1.45 17.84
CA ASN A 207 -4.71 0.31 18.77
C ASN A 207 -6.02 -0.49 18.88
N PHE A 208 -7.16 0.17 18.67
CA PHE A 208 -8.46 -0.50 18.68
C PHE A 208 -8.66 -1.48 17.51
N LEU A 209 -7.91 -1.31 16.40
CA LEU A 209 -7.91 -2.27 15.27
C LEU A 209 -6.92 -3.40 15.50
N VAL A 210 -5.85 -3.16 16.26
CA VAL A 210 -4.84 -4.17 16.56
C VAL A 210 -5.44 -5.33 17.35
N GLU A 211 -6.32 -5.04 18.31
CA GLU A 211 -6.98 -6.06 19.12
C GLU A 211 -7.98 -6.93 18.33
N GLU A 212 -8.44 -6.45 17.18
CA GLU A 212 -9.47 -7.12 16.39
C GLU A 212 -8.89 -8.05 15.31
N ILE A 213 -7.59 -7.92 14.98
CA ILE A 213 -6.94 -8.72 13.93
C ILE A 213 -6.04 -9.76 14.58
N SER A 214 -6.46 -11.02 14.55
CA SER A 214 -5.65 -12.15 15.00
C SER A 214 -4.56 -12.47 13.98
N ILE A 215 -3.31 -12.35 14.37
CA ILE A 215 -2.16 -12.71 13.53
C ILE A 215 -2.10 -14.22 13.33
N GLU A 216 -2.48 -15.02 14.33
CA GLU A 216 -2.55 -16.48 14.16
C GLU A 216 -3.53 -16.87 13.06
N ARG A 217 -4.68 -16.19 13.00
CA ARG A 217 -5.64 -16.41 11.91
C ARG A 217 -5.08 -16.01 10.53
N ILE A 218 -4.28 -14.96 10.46
CA ILE A 218 -3.59 -14.58 9.21
C ILE A 218 -2.63 -15.69 8.77
N PHE A 219 -1.88 -16.30 9.70
CA PHE A 219 -1.00 -17.43 9.41
C PHE A 219 -1.75 -18.70 9.02
N GLU A 220 -2.90 -18.99 9.68
CA GLU A 220 -3.76 -20.13 9.37
C GLU A 220 -4.25 -20.14 7.90
N TYR A 221 -4.56 -18.95 7.36
CA TYR A 221 -5.03 -18.79 5.98
C TYR A 221 -3.94 -18.37 4.99
N ALA A 222 -2.69 -18.25 5.44
CA ALA A 222 -1.58 -17.93 4.56
C ALA A 222 -1.39 -19.00 3.48
N LYS A 223 -1.03 -18.57 2.28
CA LYS A 223 -0.86 -19.47 1.13
C LYS A 223 0.62 -19.68 0.81
N PRO A 224 1.04 -20.93 0.55
CA PRO A 224 2.39 -21.19 0.09
C PRO A 224 2.58 -20.59 -1.32
N ILE A 225 3.72 -19.96 -1.49
CA ILE A 225 4.17 -19.41 -2.78
C ILE A 225 5.66 -19.68 -2.97
N LYS A 226 6.08 -19.54 -4.21
CA LYS A 226 7.50 -19.52 -4.58
C LYS A 226 7.88 -18.13 -5.06
N ILE A 227 8.84 -17.50 -4.39
CA ILE A 227 9.50 -16.26 -4.82
C ILE A 227 10.84 -16.65 -5.44
N ASP A 228 10.96 -16.48 -6.77
CA ASP A 228 12.04 -17.08 -7.54
C ASP A 228 12.11 -18.58 -7.22
N THR A 229 13.16 -19.06 -6.56
CA THR A 229 13.37 -20.46 -6.19
C THR A 229 12.99 -20.80 -4.74
N LEU A 230 12.66 -19.82 -3.91
CA LEU A 230 12.42 -20.01 -2.48
C LEU A 230 10.93 -20.18 -2.16
N ASP A 231 10.59 -21.27 -1.48
CA ASP A 231 9.27 -21.50 -0.93
C ASP A 231 9.07 -20.64 0.32
N THR A 232 7.99 -19.88 0.34
CA THR A 232 7.58 -18.98 1.44
C THR A 232 6.06 -18.88 1.53
N LEU A 233 5.54 -18.00 2.39
CA LEU A 233 4.12 -17.75 2.51
C LEU A 233 3.76 -16.33 2.05
N THR A 234 2.52 -16.17 1.59
CA THR A 234 1.86 -14.88 1.37
C THR A 234 0.48 -14.88 2.00
N LEU A 235 -0.14 -13.72 2.10
CA LEU A 235 -1.54 -13.61 2.52
C LEU A 235 -2.45 -14.38 1.55
N SER A 236 -3.59 -14.91 2.04
CA SER A 236 -4.67 -15.32 1.12
C SER A 236 -5.10 -14.13 0.26
N ASN A 237 -5.69 -14.38 -0.91
CA ASN A 237 -6.13 -13.31 -1.80
C ASN A 237 -7.13 -12.37 -1.11
N GLU A 238 -7.96 -12.92 -0.25
CA GLU A 238 -8.98 -12.23 0.53
C GLU A 238 -8.36 -11.33 1.61
N HIS A 239 -7.43 -11.89 2.40
CA HIS A 239 -6.69 -11.11 3.39
C HIS A 239 -5.80 -10.05 2.73
N LEU A 240 -5.21 -10.37 1.56
CA LEU A 240 -4.43 -9.41 0.80
C LEU A 240 -5.30 -8.26 0.29
N LEU A 241 -6.52 -8.53 -0.20
CA LEU A 241 -7.47 -7.49 -0.61
C LEU A 241 -7.83 -6.55 0.54
N ILE A 242 -8.12 -7.11 1.72
CA ILE A 242 -8.42 -6.34 2.93
C ILE A 242 -7.19 -5.49 3.33
N TYR A 243 -6.00 -6.10 3.32
CA TYR A 243 -4.76 -5.42 3.71
C TYR A 243 -4.38 -4.30 2.73
N LEU A 244 -4.44 -4.54 1.42
CA LEU A 244 -4.16 -3.51 0.41
C LEU A 244 -5.18 -2.36 0.48
N SER A 245 -6.46 -2.68 0.72
CA SER A 245 -7.50 -1.66 0.92
C SER A 245 -7.24 -0.81 2.16
N TYR A 246 -6.89 -1.44 3.29
CA TYR A 246 -6.47 -0.74 4.49
C TYR A 246 -5.23 0.14 4.21
N HIS A 247 -4.25 -0.39 3.51
CA HIS A 247 -3.00 0.31 3.21
C HIS A 247 -3.24 1.54 2.34
N LEU A 248 -4.00 1.42 1.24
CA LEU A 248 -4.40 2.54 0.38
C LEU A 248 -5.15 3.61 1.18
N PHE A 249 -6.11 3.19 2.02
CA PHE A 249 -6.89 4.09 2.87
C PHE A 249 -6.02 4.82 3.90
N ASN A 250 -5.12 4.11 4.56
CA ASN A 250 -4.21 4.65 5.58
C ASN A 250 -3.20 5.66 4.98
N HIS A 251 -2.81 5.45 3.72
CA HIS A 251 -2.01 6.39 2.93
C HIS A 251 -2.83 7.48 2.25
N SER A 252 -4.14 7.59 2.57
CA SER A 252 -5.00 8.67 2.07
C SER A 252 -5.05 8.77 0.54
N PHE A 253 -4.86 7.63 -0.15
CA PHE A 253 -4.83 7.55 -1.61
C PHE A 253 -3.71 8.40 -2.24
N ASP A 254 -2.61 8.61 -1.53
CA ASP A 254 -1.51 9.52 -1.92
C ASP A 254 -0.63 8.99 -3.05
N ARG A 255 -0.76 7.69 -3.42
CA ARG A 255 0.01 7.07 -4.49
C ARG A 255 -0.86 6.15 -5.34
N LEU A 256 -0.88 6.42 -6.63
CA LEU A 256 -1.67 5.67 -7.61
C LEU A 256 -1.28 4.19 -7.68
N ILE A 257 0.00 3.84 -7.48
CA ILE A 257 0.45 2.44 -7.50
C ILE A 257 -0.31 1.56 -6.50
N LEU A 258 -0.73 2.10 -5.34
CA LEU A 258 -1.49 1.36 -4.34
C LEU A 258 -2.90 0.98 -4.83
N LEU A 259 -3.51 1.84 -5.65
CA LEU A 259 -4.78 1.55 -6.31
C LEU A 259 -4.59 0.49 -7.40
N VAL A 260 -3.52 0.63 -8.19
CA VAL A 260 -3.18 -0.32 -9.27
C VAL A 260 -2.88 -1.71 -8.69
N ASP A 261 -2.26 -1.81 -7.51
CA ASP A 261 -2.05 -3.08 -6.79
C ASP A 261 -3.38 -3.82 -6.53
N ILE A 262 -4.42 -3.11 -6.08
CA ILE A 262 -5.75 -3.70 -5.82
C ILE A 262 -6.41 -4.14 -7.12
N LEU A 263 -6.37 -3.31 -8.16
CA LEU A 263 -6.91 -3.65 -9.48
C LEU A 263 -6.21 -4.89 -10.06
N GLY A 264 -4.90 -4.98 -9.89
CA GLY A 264 -4.12 -6.14 -10.31
C GLY A 264 -4.51 -7.42 -9.60
N LEU A 265 -4.70 -7.36 -8.28
CA LEU A 265 -5.18 -8.49 -7.49
C LEU A 265 -6.56 -8.98 -7.98
N LEU A 266 -7.51 -8.05 -8.13
CA LEU A 266 -8.87 -8.35 -8.60
C LEU A 266 -8.90 -8.88 -10.04
N ASN A 267 -7.94 -8.47 -10.88
CA ASN A 267 -7.82 -8.97 -12.25
C ASN A 267 -7.14 -10.35 -12.33
N SER A 268 -6.22 -10.64 -11.41
CA SER A 268 -5.38 -11.85 -11.48
C SER A 268 -5.97 -13.06 -10.77
N TYR A 269 -6.82 -12.86 -9.75
CA TYR A 269 -7.33 -13.92 -8.90
C TYR A 269 -8.85 -13.81 -8.68
N SER A 270 -9.48 -14.96 -8.54
CA SER A 270 -10.85 -15.04 -8.01
C SER A 270 -10.83 -14.74 -6.51
N ILE A 271 -11.84 -14.03 -6.03
CA ILE A 271 -12.00 -13.62 -4.63
C ILE A 271 -13.25 -14.28 -4.07
N ASP A 272 -13.13 -14.94 -2.92
CA ASP A 272 -14.29 -15.35 -2.13
C ASP A 272 -14.85 -14.13 -1.38
N TRP A 273 -15.85 -13.50 -1.97
CA TRP A 273 -16.47 -12.29 -1.40
C TRP A 273 -17.20 -12.55 -0.08
N ASN A 274 -17.71 -13.77 0.15
CA ASN A 274 -18.33 -14.09 1.42
C ASN A 274 -17.29 -14.08 2.53
N PHE A 275 -16.16 -14.74 2.30
CA PHE A 275 -15.05 -14.76 3.23
C PHE A 275 -14.47 -13.35 3.46
N VAL A 276 -14.27 -12.55 2.38
CA VAL A 276 -13.82 -11.14 2.50
C VAL A 276 -14.73 -10.32 3.40
N ILE A 277 -16.06 -10.45 3.22
CA ILE A 277 -17.05 -9.69 4.00
C ILE A 277 -17.02 -10.11 5.48
N GLU A 278 -16.93 -11.42 5.75
CA GLU A 278 -16.86 -11.94 7.11
C GLU A 278 -15.57 -11.51 7.83
N GLU A 279 -14.42 -11.64 7.17
CA GLU A 279 -13.13 -11.21 7.73
C GLU A 279 -13.06 -9.70 7.91
N ALA A 280 -13.54 -8.92 6.95
CA ALA A 280 -13.60 -7.47 7.10
C ALA A 280 -14.49 -7.02 8.26
N LYS A 281 -15.60 -7.75 8.54
CA LYS A 281 -16.44 -7.52 9.72
C LYS A 281 -15.72 -7.89 11.00
N ARG A 282 -15.06 -9.04 11.02
CA ARG A 282 -14.27 -9.55 12.16
C ARG A 282 -13.16 -8.55 12.52
N PHE A 283 -12.42 -8.07 11.52
CA PHE A 283 -11.32 -7.11 11.68
C PHE A 283 -11.78 -5.66 11.88
N LYS A 284 -13.10 -5.41 11.88
CA LYS A 284 -13.70 -4.06 11.93
C LYS A 284 -13.22 -3.12 10.80
N LEU A 285 -12.84 -3.70 9.67
CA LEU A 285 -12.39 -3.01 8.47
C LEU A 285 -13.46 -2.88 7.38
N SER A 286 -14.69 -3.36 7.62
CA SER A 286 -15.80 -3.35 6.64
C SER A 286 -16.03 -1.99 6.00
N PHE A 287 -15.96 -0.92 6.82
CA PHE A 287 -16.16 0.43 6.31
C PHE A 287 -15.03 0.88 5.39
N ILE A 288 -13.77 0.59 5.77
CA ILE A 288 -12.60 0.93 4.96
C ILE A 288 -12.65 0.19 3.63
N LEU A 289 -12.92 -1.11 3.68
CA LEU A 289 -13.08 -1.93 2.49
C LEU A 289 -14.21 -1.39 1.59
N TYR A 290 -15.37 -1.10 2.18
CA TYR A 290 -16.49 -0.48 1.47
C TYR A 290 -16.09 0.83 0.79
N TYR A 291 -15.39 1.71 1.51
CA TYR A 291 -14.98 3.02 0.99
C TYR A 291 -14.03 2.87 -0.19
N VAL A 292 -13.01 2.01 -0.06
CA VAL A 292 -12.04 1.74 -1.14
C VAL A 292 -12.69 1.09 -2.35
N LEU A 293 -13.48 0.04 -2.14
CA LEU A 293 -14.17 -0.64 -3.23
C LEU A 293 -15.23 0.25 -3.91
N SER A 294 -15.91 1.11 -3.13
CA SER A 294 -16.82 2.12 -3.69
C SER A 294 -16.06 3.14 -4.52
N PHE A 295 -14.90 3.60 -4.07
CA PHE A 295 -14.04 4.50 -4.85
C PHE A 295 -13.61 3.86 -6.18
N ILE A 296 -13.27 2.56 -6.16
CA ILE A 296 -12.92 1.79 -7.36
C ILE A 296 -14.15 1.59 -8.26
N SER A 297 -15.33 1.35 -7.69
CA SER A 297 -16.56 0.98 -8.41
C SER A 297 -17.48 2.16 -8.75
N GLN A 298 -17.28 3.36 -8.17
CA GLN A 298 -18.08 4.57 -8.44
C GLN A 298 -18.17 4.93 -9.93
N LYS A 299 -17.47 4.20 -10.76
CA LYS A 299 -17.31 4.43 -12.20
C LYS A 299 -17.80 3.28 -13.07
N LYS A 300 -18.39 2.27 -12.47
CA LYS A 300 -19.19 1.28 -13.18
C LYS A 300 -20.65 1.45 -12.77
N GLU A 301 -21.53 1.65 -13.73
CA GLU A 301 -22.99 1.61 -13.53
C GLU A 301 -23.49 0.25 -13.04
N GLU A 302 -22.61 -0.74 -12.92
CA GLU A 302 -22.90 -2.05 -12.36
C GLU A 302 -22.81 -2.04 -10.83
N LYS A 303 -23.95 -2.27 -10.19
CA LYS A 303 -24.02 -2.58 -8.76
C LYS A 303 -23.13 -3.78 -8.49
N VAL A 304 -22.02 -3.59 -7.76
CA VAL A 304 -21.23 -4.71 -7.22
C VAL A 304 -22.06 -5.28 -6.06
N PRO A 305 -22.69 -6.46 -6.20
CA PRO A 305 -23.68 -6.98 -5.23
C PRO A 305 -23.12 -7.06 -3.82
N TYR A 306 -21.81 -7.26 -3.70
CA TYR A 306 -21.10 -7.41 -2.43
C TYR A 306 -20.92 -6.11 -1.66
N LEU A 307 -20.91 -4.95 -2.33
CA LEU A 307 -20.76 -3.66 -1.69
C LEU A 307 -21.93 -3.31 -0.76
N GLU A 308 -23.14 -3.69 -1.12
CA GLU A 308 -24.32 -3.41 -0.27
C GLU A 308 -24.22 -4.14 1.08
N ARG A 309 -23.57 -5.31 1.15
CA ARG A 309 -23.36 -6.07 2.40
C ARG A 309 -22.32 -5.45 3.33
N LEU A 310 -21.44 -4.61 2.78
CA LEU A 310 -20.44 -3.84 3.52
C LEU A 310 -20.90 -2.41 3.84
N LYS A 311 -22.01 -1.98 3.23
CA LYS A 311 -22.50 -0.61 3.31
C LYS A 311 -22.74 -0.14 4.75
N PRO A 312 -22.13 0.95 5.16
CA PRO A 312 -22.38 1.52 6.49
C PRO A 312 -23.78 2.11 6.56
N SER A 313 -24.37 2.12 7.75
CA SER A 313 -25.67 2.73 8.04
C SER A 313 -25.70 4.25 7.72
N LYS A 314 -24.54 4.92 7.69
CA LYS A 314 -24.41 6.36 7.44
C LYS A 314 -23.96 6.64 6.00
N SER A 315 -24.90 6.88 5.11
CA SER A 315 -24.66 7.02 3.66
C SER A 315 -23.83 8.25 3.24
N TYR A 316 -23.80 9.32 4.03
CA TYR A 316 -23.04 10.55 3.72
C TYR A 316 -21.52 10.34 3.67
N LEU A 317 -21.00 9.29 4.34
CA LEU A 317 -19.59 8.96 4.36
C LEU A 317 -19.03 8.58 2.98
N LYS A 318 -19.93 8.16 2.05
CA LYS A 318 -19.55 7.82 0.67
C LYS A 318 -19.06 9.04 -0.15
N LYS A 319 -19.49 10.22 0.21
CA LYS A 319 -19.26 11.45 -0.55
C LYS A 319 -17.99 12.20 -0.14
N LEU A 320 -17.29 11.71 0.90
CA LEU A 320 -16.06 12.34 1.35
C LEU A 320 -14.93 12.07 0.35
N PRO A 321 -14.17 13.11 -0.06
CA PRO A 321 -13.06 12.93 -0.97
C PRO A 321 -11.91 12.13 -0.29
N PRO A 322 -11.12 11.35 -1.02
CA PRO A 322 -9.92 10.70 -0.51
C PRO A 322 -8.92 11.76 -0.02
N SER A 323 -8.67 11.79 1.27
CA SER A 323 -7.71 12.70 1.89
C SER A 323 -7.29 12.22 3.28
N SER A 324 -6.19 12.75 3.79
CA SER A 324 -5.76 12.46 5.17
C SER A 324 -6.82 12.86 6.18
N PHE A 325 -7.48 13.99 5.98
CA PHE A 325 -8.59 14.44 6.84
C PHE A 325 -9.74 13.41 6.85
N THR A 326 -10.13 12.92 5.67
CA THR A 326 -11.17 11.89 5.54
C THR A 326 -10.81 10.62 6.29
N SER A 327 -9.57 10.13 6.15
CA SER A 327 -9.10 8.94 6.85
C SER A 327 -9.18 9.12 8.37
N TYR A 328 -8.72 10.25 8.89
CA TYR A 328 -8.83 10.58 10.32
C TYR A 328 -10.28 10.66 10.81
N PHE A 329 -11.10 11.35 10.05
CA PHE A 329 -12.52 11.54 10.38
C PHE A 329 -13.26 10.20 10.45
N ILE A 330 -12.96 9.31 9.50
CA ILE A 330 -13.52 7.97 9.48
C ILE A 330 -13.03 7.14 10.69
N TYR A 331 -11.74 7.17 11.01
CA TYR A 331 -11.22 6.50 12.21
C TYR A 331 -11.86 7.03 13.49
N LEU A 332 -12.10 8.33 13.60
CA LEU A 332 -12.83 8.93 14.71
C LEU A 332 -14.28 8.40 14.81
N LEU A 333 -14.95 8.28 13.67
CA LEU A 333 -16.33 7.76 13.62
C LEU A 333 -16.43 6.28 13.98
N LEU A 334 -15.41 5.50 13.67
CA LEU A 334 -15.32 4.08 14.04
C LEU A 334 -15.20 3.87 15.57
N GLN A 335 -14.80 4.91 16.32
CA GLN A 335 -14.76 4.82 17.78
C GLN A 335 -16.17 4.75 18.36
N LYS A 336 -16.46 3.71 19.14
CA LYS A 336 -17.74 3.55 19.85
C LYS A 336 -17.73 4.34 21.16
N GLY A 337 -18.66 5.28 21.29
CA GLY A 337 -18.86 6.09 22.51
C GLY A 337 -17.98 7.33 22.60
N PHE A 338 -18.49 8.32 23.31
CA PHE A 338 -17.90 9.67 23.42
C PHE A 338 -16.49 9.66 24.05
N LYS A 339 -16.30 8.90 25.14
CA LYS A 339 -15.00 8.78 25.81
C LYS A 339 -13.90 8.25 24.88
N LYS A 340 -14.20 7.23 24.05
CA LYS A 340 -13.24 6.67 23.09
C LYS A 340 -12.91 7.66 21.98
N LYS A 341 -13.87 8.45 21.52
CA LYS A 341 -13.65 9.52 20.53
C LYS A 341 -12.72 10.61 21.06
N ILE A 342 -12.94 11.06 22.30
CA ILE A 342 -12.04 12.04 22.94
C ILE A 342 -10.65 11.45 23.09
N LYS A 343 -10.52 10.21 23.59
CA LYS A 343 -9.23 9.54 23.72
C LYS A 343 -8.51 9.42 22.37
N PHE A 344 -9.24 9.11 21.30
CA PHE A 344 -8.69 9.07 19.94
C PHE A 344 -8.13 10.44 19.52
N LEU A 345 -8.89 11.52 19.71
CA LEU A 345 -8.46 12.89 19.40
C LEU A 345 -7.22 13.28 20.21
N ILE A 346 -7.24 13.05 21.52
CA ILE A 346 -6.09 13.34 22.38
C ILE A 346 -4.87 12.55 21.93
N ASN A 347 -4.98 11.25 21.66
CA ASN A 347 -3.87 10.42 21.19
C ASN A 347 -3.40 10.79 19.78
N THR A 348 -4.24 11.42 18.97
CA THR A 348 -3.85 11.94 17.65
C THR A 348 -2.97 13.17 17.79
N ILE A 349 -3.34 14.09 18.69
CA ILE A 349 -2.61 15.33 18.92
C ILE A 349 -1.38 15.08 19.82
N PHE A 350 -1.58 14.33 20.90
CA PHE A 350 -0.58 14.01 21.92
C PHE A 350 -0.41 12.48 22.03
N PRO A 351 0.21 11.81 21.06
CA PRO A 351 0.46 10.39 21.12
C PRO A 351 1.48 10.07 22.22
N SER A 352 1.62 8.79 22.55
CA SER A 352 2.65 8.36 23.51
C SER A 352 4.05 8.77 23.05
N PRO A 353 4.99 8.98 23.99
CA PRO A 353 6.39 9.29 23.64
C PRO A 353 7.01 8.29 22.67
N CYS A 354 6.60 7.02 22.70
CA CYS A 354 7.08 5.99 21.78
C CYS A 354 6.65 6.22 20.34
N VAL A 355 5.42 6.67 20.12
CA VAL A 355 4.92 7.01 18.80
C VAL A 355 5.68 8.22 18.23
N VAL A 356 5.98 9.20 19.07
CA VAL A 356 6.79 10.37 18.70
C VAL A 356 8.21 9.92 18.38
N ALA A 357 8.83 9.15 19.27
CA ALA A 357 10.18 8.61 19.11
C ALA A 357 10.36 7.85 17.78
N HIS A 358 9.40 6.98 17.46
CA HIS A 358 9.39 6.25 16.18
C HIS A 358 9.36 7.21 14.98
N SER A 359 8.58 8.30 15.04
CA SER A 359 8.45 9.27 13.94
C SER A 359 9.75 10.07 13.69
N PHE A 360 10.62 10.17 14.70
CA PHE A 360 11.89 10.89 14.64
C PHE A 360 13.12 9.98 14.70
N SER A 361 12.93 8.66 14.78
CA SER A 361 14.00 7.65 14.89
C SER A 361 14.93 7.89 16.09
N ILE A 362 14.36 8.28 17.23
CA ILE A 362 15.05 8.55 18.50
C ILE A 362 14.53 7.62 19.61
N SER A 363 15.23 7.59 20.76
CA SER A 363 14.72 6.87 21.95
C SER A 363 13.48 7.58 22.53
N PRO A 364 12.49 6.85 23.08
CA PRO A 364 11.37 7.45 23.81
C PRO A 364 11.79 8.39 24.94
N LYS A 365 12.98 8.18 25.54
CA LYS A 365 13.55 9.03 26.59
C LYS A 365 14.06 10.37 26.08
N GLU A 366 14.35 10.48 24.78
CA GLU A 366 14.86 11.69 24.13
C GLU A 366 13.72 12.59 23.60
N VAL A 367 12.47 12.15 23.75
CA VAL A 367 11.29 12.91 23.27
C VAL A 367 11.08 14.15 24.12
N THR A 368 11.06 15.30 23.47
CA THR A 368 10.81 16.63 24.06
C THR A 368 9.51 17.23 23.56
N LYS A 369 9.05 18.32 24.17
CA LYS A 369 7.86 19.07 23.71
C LYS A 369 8.02 19.56 22.25
N ALA A 370 9.24 19.90 21.84
CA ALA A 370 9.53 20.31 20.47
C ALA A 370 9.20 19.23 19.45
N HIS A 371 9.46 17.96 19.76
CA HIS A 371 9.12 16.84 18.87
C HIS A 371 7.60 16.71 18.64
N TYR A 372 6.76 16.96 19.65
CA TYR A 372 5.31 17.01 19.49
C TYR A 372 4.90 18.15 18.56
N PHE A 373 5.48 19.34 18.76
CA PHE A 373 5.20 20.51 17.92
C PHE A 373 5.60 20.24 16.45
N PHE A 374 6.83 19.79 16.21
CA PHE A 374 7.30 19.47 14.85
C PHE A 374 6.46 18.38 14.18
N ARG A 375 6.00 17.39 14.94
CA ARG A 375 5.09 16.36 14.40
C ARG A 375 3.77 16.95 13.91
N LEU A 376 3.20 17.91 14.62
CA LEU A 376 1.94 18.56 14.24
C LEU A 376 2.10 19.43 12.98
N ILE A 377 3.22 20.11 12.81
CA ILE A 377 3.47 21.00 11.65
C ILE A 377 4.04 20.25 10.44
N LYS A 378 4.67 19.09 10.62
CA LYS A 378 5.29 18.30 9.53
C LYS A 378 4.35 18.04 8.33
N PRO A 379 3.06 17.73 8.48
CA PRO A 379 2.14 17.61 7.36
C PRO A 379 1.99 18.90 6.56
N PHE A 380 2.07 20.05 7.21
CA PHE A 380 1.94 21.37 6.56
C PHE A 380 3.22 21.79 5.86
N LEU A 381 4.40 21.40 6.38
CA LEU A 381 5.70 21.67 5.76
C LEU A 381 5.93 20.91 4.45
N LYS A 382 5.11 19.91 4.13
CA LYS A 382 5.15 19.23 2.83
C LYS A 382 4.51 20.03 1.68
N PHE A 383 3.92 21.18 1.98
CA PHE A 383 3.31 22.08 0.99
C PHE A 383 4.20 23.30 0.66
N PHE A 384 5.34 23.42 1.30
CA PHE A 384 6.42 24.35 1.00
C PHE A 384 7.68 23.58 0.60
#